data_d47d17b7474751d1f55a9df2fcc5fd4f
#
_entry.id   d47d17b7474751d1f55a9df2fcc5fd4f
#
_cell.length_a   1.000
_cell.length_b   1.000
_cell.length_c   1.000
_cell.angle_alpha   90.00
_cell.angle_beta   90.00
_cell.angle_gamma   90.00
#
_symmetry.space_group_name_H-M   'P 1'
#
loop_
_entity.id
_entity.type
_entity.pdbx_description
1 polymer ?
#
loop_
_entity_poly.entity_id
_entity_poly.type
_entity_poly.pdbx_seq_one_letter_code
_entity_poly.pdbx_strand_id
1 'polypeptide(L)'
;MKVIDIFSDASVLGKVDRARGNRVCAGAISVINDRRDKEYHCVIEGNTNNYGELTGLYLAIKLAAEYRDEYTEFNIYSDSNISVMGLKEWIYNWITHMDENGTMYTGAGGVVANQTIIKSIIDFIINTFDPEVHKINILHCKGHVNINSVFSLNNAYECLARNFRLAPDHLVDLIPYIQKWNNYIDESTRASLIRMQHGVIYKPDEGKCTPALFDERLIYPIYFKIVRNKL
;
A
#
# COMPACT_ATOMS: atom_id res chain seq x y z
N MET A 1 -0.70 24.08 0.67
CA MET A 1 -0.87 22.66 0.34
C MET A 1 -0.79 21.89 1.64
N LYS A 2 -1.83 21.15 2.02
CA LYS A 2 -1.80 20.32 3.24
C LYS A 2 -1.40 18.91 2.85
N VAL A 3 -0.41 18.37 3.55
CA VAL A 3 0.15 17.03 3.32
C VAL A 3 -0.21 16.12 4.48
N ILE A 4 -0.58 14.88 4.20
CA ILE A 4 -0.78 13.82 5.20
C ILE A 4 0.09 12.61 4.86
N ASP A 5 0.69 12.00 5.86
CA ASP A 5 1.47 10.79 5.73
C ASP A 5 0.65 9.56 6.13
N ILE A 6 0.71 8.51 5.33
CA ILE A 6 0.00 7.26 5.53
C ILE A 6 0.99 6.12 5.35
N PHE A 7 0.99 5.17 6.26
CA PHE A 7 1.88 4.01 6.24
C PHE A 7 1.08 2.74 6.09
N SER A 8 1.58 1.81 5.28
CA SER A 8 0.94 0.51 5.06
C SER A 8 1.95 -0.62 5.11
N ASP A 9 1.48 -1.76 5.59
CA ASP A 9 2.26 -2.98 5.67
C ASP A 9 1.35 -4.21 5.68
N ALA A 10 1.95 -5.41 5.49
CA ALA A 10 1.28 -6.67 5.66
C ALA A 10 2.15 -7.69 6.38
N SER A 11 1.54 -8.45 7.27
CA SER A 11 2.21 -9.51 8.03
C SER A 11 1.61 -10.87 7.72
N VAL A 12 2.49 -11.87 7.63
CA VAL A 12 2.17 -13.29 7.47
C VAL A 12 2.71 -14.07 8.66
N LEU A 13 1.94 -14.99 9.23
CA LEU A 13 2.44 -15.87 10.29
C LEU A 13 2.84 -17.23 9.73
N GLY A 14 4.04 -17.69 10.16
CA GLY A 14 4.55 -19.01 9.87
C GLY A 14 5.26 -19.14 8.52
N LYS A 15 5.56 -20.38 8.14
CA LYS A 15 6.14 -20.67 6.82
C LYS A 15 5.09 -20.49 5.74
N VAL A 16 5.48 -19.82 4.66
CA VAL A 16 4.61 -19.62 3.50
C VAL A 16 4.19 -20.96 2.91
N ASP A 17 2.91 -21.31 3.01
CA ASP A 17 2.32 -22.43 2.29
C ASP A 17 1.84 -21.92 0.93
N ARG A 18 2.63 -22.21 -0.12
CA ARG A 18 2.33 -21.76 -1.48
C ARG A 18 1.14 -22.50 -2.11
N ALA A 19 0.79 -23.68 -1.58
CA ALA A 19 -0.28 -24.50 -2.14
C ALA A 19 -1.66 -24.10 -1.59
N ARG A 20 -1.71 -23.73 -0.30
CA ARG A 20 -2.97 -23.38 0.39
C ARG A 20 -3.16 -21.88 0.60
N GLY A 21 -2.11 -21.12 0.37
CA GLY A 21 -2.04 -19.72 0.77
C GLY A 21 -1.94 -19.56 2.29
N ASN A 22 -1.69 -18.35 2.72
CA ASN A 22 -1.54 -18.02 4.15
C ASN A 22 -2.64 -17.08 4.60
N ARG A 23 -2.81 -17.02 5.92
CA ARG A 23 -3.53 -15.92 6.53
C ARG A 23 -2.59 -14.72 6.60
N VAL A 24 -3.02 -13.61 6.04
CA VAL A 24 -2.26 -12.37 5.95
C VAL A 24 -3.08 -11.26 6.62
N CYS A 25 -2.45 -10.43 7.44
CA CYS A 25 -3.05 -9.20 7.92
C CYS A 25 -2.42 -8.03 7.18
N ALA A 26 -3.22 -7.27 6.48
CA ALA A 26 -2.84 -6.00 5.90
C ALA A 26 -3.32 -4.85 6.79
N GLY A 27 -2.55 -3.76 6.86
CA GLY A 27 -2.91 -2.60 7.67
C GLY A 27 -2.48 -1.29 7.03
N ALA A 28 -3.13 -0.22 7.46
CA ALA A 28 -2.77 1.16 7.14
C ALA A 28 -3.06 2.09 8.31
N ILE A 29 -2.19 3.09 8.50
CA ILE A 29 -2.36 4.15 9.48
C ILE A 29 -2.18 5.52 8.84
N SER A 30 -2.96 6.51 9.27
CA SER A 30 -2.69 7.92 8.99
C SER A 30 -1.97 8.58 10.15
N VAL A 31 -1.05 9.48 9.80
CA VAL A 31 -0.21 10.22 10.76
C VAL A 31 -0.37 11.72 10.54
N ILE A 32 -0.77 12.42 11.57
CA ILE A 32 -0.94 13.89 11.58
C ILE A 32 -0.14 14.46 12.75
N ASN A 33 0.78 15.38 12.46
CA ASN A 33 1.63 16.01 13.49
C ASN A 33 2.38 14.98 14.37
N ASP A 34 2.97 13.98 13.72
CA ASP A 34 3.69 12.86 14.37
C ASP A 34 2.83 12.07 15.39
N ARG A 35 1.51 12.03 15.17
CA ARG A 35 0.56 11.24 15.96
C ARG A 35 -0.29 10.39 15.03
N ARG A 36 -0.55 9.14 15.43
CA ARG A 36 -1.53 8.29 14.75
C ARG A 36 -2.92 8.88 14.91
N ASP A 37 -3.63 9.06 13.80
CA ASP A 37 -5.01 9.51 13.77
C ASP A 37 -5.97 8.34 13.57
N LYS A 38 -5.89 7.62 12.42
CA LYS A 38 -6.72 6.46 12.12
C LYS A 38 -5.87 5.24 11.80
N GLU A 39 -6.44 4.06 12.02
CA GLU A 39 -5.80 2.77 11.77
C GLU A 39 -6.80 1.76 11.24
N TYR A 40 -6.47 1.11 10.12
CA TYR A 40 -7.27 0.08 9.47
C TYR A 40 -6.50 -1.23 9.37
N HIS A 41 -7.19 -2.34 9.62
CA HIS A 41 -6.66 -3.69 9.46
C HIS A 41 -7.65 -4.56 8.69
N CYS A 42 -7.11 -5.44 7.83
CA CYS A 42 -7.88 -6.45 7.14
C CYS A 42 -7.14 -7.78 7.19
N VAL A 43 -7.82 -8.85 7.56
CA VAL A 43 -7.27 -10.21 7.49
C VAL A 43 -7.83 -10.93 6.30
N ILE A 44 -6.93 -11.53 5.52
CA ILE A 44 -7.20 -12.21 4.27
C ILE A 44 -6.73 -13.65 4.41
N GLU A 45 -7.56 -14.61 4.03
CA GLU A 45 -7.20 -16.03 4.06
C GLU A 45 -6.88 -16.55 2.66
N GLY A 46 -5.98 -17.53 2.59
CA GLY A 46 -5.65 -18.21 1.34
C GLY A 46 -4.81 -17.39 0.36
N ASN A 47 -4.11 -16.35 0.82
CA ASN A 47 -3.36 -15.43 -0.05
C ASN A 47 -1.85 -15.41 0.22
N THR A 48 -1.12 -14.69 -0.63
CA THR A 48 0.32 -14.48 -0.54
C THR A 48 0.66 -13.22 0.21
N ASN A 49 1.90 -13.09 0.69
CA ASN A 49 2.38 -11.83 1.29
C ASN A 49 2.25 -10.66 0.32
N ASN A 50 2.61 -10.85 -0.96
CA ASN A 50 2.50 -9.77 -1.96
C ASN A 50 1.04 -9.30 -2.17
N TYR A 51 0.06 -10.19 -2.06
CA TYR A 51 -1.35 -9.79 -2.08
C TYR A 51 -1.71 -8.99 -0.84
N GLY A 52 -1.19 -9.38 0.32
CA GLY A 52 -1.34 -8.62 1.56
C GLY A 52 -0.77 -7.21 1.47
N GLU A 53 0.45 -7.07 0.93
CA GLU A 53 1.09 -5.77 0.72
C GLU A 53 0.28 -4.84 -0.20
N LEU A 54 -0.24 -5.38 -1.31
CA LEU A 54 -1.14 -4.62 -2.18
C LEU A 54 -2.45 -4.25 -1.47
N THR A 55 -2.96 -5.14 -0.61
CA THR A 55 -4.12 -4.84 0.23
C THR A 55 -3.82 -3.73 1.23
N GLY A 56 -2.65 -3.72 1.84
CA GLY A 56 -2.19 -2.63 2.72
C GLY A 56 -2.19 -1.29 1.99
N LEU A 57 -1.62 -1.24 0.79
CA LEU A 57 -1.66 -0.04 -0.06
C LEU A 57 -3.09 0.37 -0.43
N TYR A 58 -3.98 -0.59 -0.72
CA TYR A 58 -5.38 -0.28 -0.98
C TYR A 58 -6.09 0.32 0.23
N LEU A 59 -5.82 -0.20 1.44
CA LEU A 59 -6.32 0.38 2.69
C LEU A 59 -5.79 1.81 2.90
N ALA A 60 -4.50 2.03 2.62
CA ALA A 60 -3.88 3.35 2.73
C ALA A 60 -4.53 4.38 1.78
N ILE A 61 -4.82 3.97 0.55
CA ILE A 61 -5.51 4.83 -0.43
C ILE A 61 -6.96 5.10 -0.02
N LYS A 62 -7.66 4.11 0.53
CA LYS A 62 -9.00 4.32 1.10
C LYS A 62 -8.97 5.27 2.29
N LEU A 63 -7.98 5.13 3.14
CA LEU A 63 -7.76 6.04 4.25
C LEU A 63 -7.45 7.46 3.78
N ALA A 64 -6.64 7.62 2.72
CA ALA A 64 -6.39 8.91 2.08
C ALA A 64 -7.69 9.58 1.58
N ALA A 65 -8.60 8.78 1.03
CA ALA A 65 -9.89 9.28 0.53
C ALA A 65 -10.77 9.92 1.63
N GLU A 66 -10.63 9.48 2.88
CA GLU A 66 -11.36 10.08 4.00
C GLU A 66 -10.88 11.49 4.35
N TYR A 67 -9.69 11.85 3.93
CA TYR A 67 -9.08 13.16 4.18
C TYR A 67 -9.07 14.07 2.94
N ARG A 68 -9.64 13.66 1.80
CA ARG A 68 -9.55 14.38 0.53
C ARG A 68 -10.14 15.79 0.56
N ASP A 69 -11.10 16.04 1.44
CA ASP A 69 -11.72 17.36 1.57
C ASP A 69 -10.85 18.34 2.39
N GLU A 70 -9.85 17.82 3.12
CA GLU A 70 -8.97 18.60 4.01
C GLU A 70 -7.53 18.68 3.51
N TYR A 71 -7.05 17.63 2.81
CA TYR A 71 -5.67 17.47 2.36
C TYR A 71 -5.61 17.34 0.84
N THR A 72 -4.58 17.93 0.25
CA THR A 72 -4.36 17.91 -1.21
C THR A 72 -3.18 17.03 -1.62
N GLU A 73 -2.33 16.62 -0.69
CA GLU A 73 -1.21 15.71 -0.96
C GLU A 73 -1.16 14.56 0.07
N PHE A 74 -1.02 13.35 -0.45
CA PHE A 74 -1.04 12.11 0.31
C PHE A 74 0.27 11.36 0.06
N ASN A 75 1.12 11.24 1.07
CA ASN A 75 2.33 10.43 1.01
C ASN A 75 2.01 9.05 1.59
N ILE A 76 2.00 8.03 0.77
CA ILE A 76 1.71 6.65 1.16
C ILE A 76 3.02 5.86 1.14
N TYR A 77 3.48 5.46 2.32
CA TYR A 77 4.71 4.71 2.52
C TYR A 77 4.44 3.22 2.65
N SER A 78 5.25 2.41 1.98
CA SER A 78 5.29 0.95 2.15
C SER A 78 6.72 0.46 1.95
N ASP A 79 7.12 -0.59 2.67
CA ASP A 79 8.43 -1.23 2.48
C ASP A 79 8.41 -2.36 1.44
N SER A 80 7.26 -2.66 0.88
CA SER A 80 7.11 -3.59 -0.24
C SER A 80 7.53 -2.95 -1.57
N ASN A 81 8.80 -3.11 -1.93
CA ASN A 81 9.32 -2.58 -3.20
C ASN A 81 8.51 -3.08 -4.42
N ILE A 82 8.13 -4.36 -4.44
CA ILE A 82 7.38 -4.95 -5.56
C ILE A 82 6.01 -4.28 -5.72
N SER A 83 5.30 -4.07 -4.63
CA SER A 83 3.97 -3.46 -4.65
C SER A 83 4.03 -1.98 -5.04
N VAL A 84 5.00 -1.24 -4.51
CA VAL A 84 5.22 0.17 -4.86
C VAL A 84 5.62 0.32 -6.32
N MET A 85 6.60 -0.45 -6.80
CA MET A 85 7.05 -0.39 -8.20
C MET A 85 5.93 -0.82 -9.17
N GLY A 86 5.13 -1.81 -8.78
CA GLY A 86 3.97 -2.26 -9.54
C GLY A 86 2.98 -1.13 -9.80
N LEU A 87 2.63 -0.38 -8.78
CA LEU A 87 1.64 0.71 -8.88
C LEU A 87 2.22 2.02 -9.42
N LYS A 88 3.53 2.26 -9.26
CA LYS A 88 4.18 3.52 -9.65
C LYS A 88 4.77 3.49 -11.05
N GLU A 89 5.37 2.36 -11.45
CA GLU A 89 6.15 2.28 -12.69
C GLU A 89 5.64 1.20 -13.63
N TRP A 90 5.46 -0.03 -13.15
CA TRP A 90 5.17 -1.16 -14.04
C TRP A 90 3.74 -1.14 -14.57
N ILE A 91 2.82 -0.48 -13.88
CA ILE A 91 1.42 -0.38 -14.26
C ILE A 91 1.23 0.16 -15.67
N TYR A 92 2.04 1.15 -16.08
CA TYR A 92 1.97 1.74 -17.43
C TYR A 92 2.25 0.70 -18.51
N ASN A 93 3.27 -0.14 -18.29
CA ASN A 93 3.61 -1.23 -19.20
C ASN A 93 2.52 -2.32 -19.20
N TRP A 94 1.98 -2.66 -18.04
CA TRP A 94 0.90 -3.67 -17.95
C TRP A 94 -0.38 -3.23 -18.64
N ILE A 95 -0.74 -1.96 -18.57
CA ILE A 95 -1.90 -1.39 -19.26
C ILE A 95 -1.72 -1.43 -20.77
N THR A 96 -0.51 -1.16 -21.29
CA THR A 96 -0.23 -1.22 -22.74
C THR A 96 -0.25 -2.65 -23.28
N HIS A 97 -0.01 -3.66 -22.45
CA HIS A 97 -0.05 -5.09 -22.81
C HIS A 97 -1.33 -5.78 -22.33
N MET A 98 -2.41 -5.06 -22.18
CA MET A 98 -3.69 -5.61 -21.75
C MET A 98 -4.50 -6.08 -22.95
N ASP A 99 -5.11 -7.27 -22.83
CA ASP A 99 -5.98 -7.84 -23.86
C ASP A 99 -7.40 -7.23 -23.83
N GLU A 100 -8.23 -7.63 -24.79
CA GLU A 100 -9.62 -7.19 -24.94
C GLU A 100 -10.52 -7.61 -23.73
N ASN A 101 -10.12 -8.66 -23.01
CA ASN A 101 -10.80 -9.14 -21.81
C ASN A 101 -10.33 -8.41 -20.55
N GLY A 102 -9.39 -7.47 -20.69
CA GLY A 102 -8.84 -6.72 -19.59
C GLY A 102 -7.77 -7.47 -18.77
N THR A 103 -7.23 -8.58 -19.28
CA THR A 103 -6.11 -9.27 -18.65
C THR A 103 -4.81 -8.52 -18.91
N MET A 104 -4.11 -8.14 -17.85
CA MET A 104 -2.81 -7.48 -17.94
C MET A 104 -1.68 -8.49 -18.06
N TYR A 105 -0.72 -8.19 -18.96
CA TYR A 105 0.46 -9.01 -19.19
C TYR A 105 1.74 -8.23 -18.92
N THR A 106 2.76 -8.95 -18.47
CA THR A 106 4.13 -8.40 -18.38
C THR A 106 4.72 -8.26 -19.78
N GLY A 107 5.76 -7.44 -19.95
CA GLY A 107 6.48 -7.34 -21.23
C GLY A 107 7.07 -8.66 -21.72
N ALA A 108 7.23 -9.68 -20.87
CA ALA A 108 7.64 -11.04 -21.22
C ALA A 108 6.44 -11.97 -21.58
N GLY A 109 5.22 -11.45 -21.61
CA GLY A 109 4.00 -12.19 -21.98
C GLY A 109 3.37 -13.00 -20.85
N GLY A 110 3.89 -12.97 -19.63
CA GLY A 110 3.26 -13.61 -18.47
C GLY A 110 2.09 -12.80 -17.93
N VAL A 111 1.04 -13.47 -17.44
CA VAL A 111 -0.08 -12.79 -16.78
C VAL A 111 0.41 -12.09 -15.51
N VAL A 112 0.01 -10.83 -15.30
CA VAL A 112 0.36 -10.06 -14.11
C VAL A 112 -0.29 -10.67 -12.88
N ALA A 113 0.54 -11.05 -11.90
CA ALA A 113 0.03 -11.58 -10.65
C ALA A 113 -0.74 -10.51 -9.87
N ASN A 114 -1.78 -10.94 -9.14
CA ASN A 114 -2.61 -10.05 -8.31
C ASN A 114 -3.27 -8.89 -9.08
N GLN A 115 -3.42 -9.00 -10.40
CA GLN A 115 -3.97 -7.93 -11.24
C GLN A 115 -5.36 -7.44 -10.78
N THR A 116 -6.14 -8.31 -10.16
CA THR A 116 -7.48 -8.00 -9.65
C THR A 116 -7.42 -6.86 -8.63
N ILE A 117 -6.58 -6.99 -7.59
CA ILE A 117 -6.45 -5.93 -6.57
C ILE A 117 -5.75 -4.70 -7.13
N ILE A 118 -4.78 -4.87 -8.05
CA ILE A 118 -4.12 -3.75 -8.73
C ILE A 118 -5.15 -2.90 -9.48
N LYS A 119 -6.05 -3.54 -10.24
CA LYS A 119 -7.14 -2.86 -10.95
C LYS A 119 -8.06 -2.12 -9.98
N SER A 120 -8.44 -2.77 -8.86
CA SER A 120 -9.29 -2.14 -7.84
C SER A 120 -8.65 -0.88 -7.24
N ILE A 121 -7.34 -0.91 -6.98
CA ILE A 121 -6.60 0.25 -6.48
C ILE A 121 -6.68 1.41 -7.46
N ILE A 122 -6.40 1.14 -8.73
CA ILE A 122 -6.35 2.17 -9.76
C ILE A 122 -7.74 2.73 -10.04
N ASP A 123 -8.75 1.85 -10.16
CA ASP A 123 -10.14 2.24 -10.34
C ASP A 123 -10.63 3.13 -9.19
N PHE A 124 -10.29 2.75 -7.95
CA PHE A 124 -10.62 3.55 -6.78
C PHE A 124 -9.95 4.93 -6.81
N ILE A 125 -8.66 5.01 -7.16
CA ILE A 125 -7.95 6.30 -7.26
C ILE A 125 -8.64 7.21 -8.27
N ILE A 126 -8.90 6.71 -9.48
CA ILE A 126 -9.47 7.51 -10.58
C ILE A 126 -10.87 8.00 -10.25
N ASN A 127 -11.69 7.17 -9.60
CA ASN A 127 -13.07 7.53 -9.29
C ASN A 127 -13.20 8.38 -8.02
N THR A 128 -12.14 8.51 -7.22
CA THR A 128 -12.20 9.15 -5.90
C THR A 128 -11.46 10.48 -5.84
N PHE A 129 -10.32 10.59 -6.55
CA PHE A 129 -9.45 11.75 -6.47
C PHE A 129 -9.47 12.56 -7.77
N ASP A 130 -9.55 13.87 -7.62
CA ASP A 130 -9.41 14.81 -8.73
C ASP A 130 -7.92 15.09 -8.96
N PRO A 131 -7.33 14.76 -10.13
CA PRO A 131 -5.92 14.95 -10.41
C PRO A 131 -5.49 16.43 -10.47
N GLU A 132 -6.42 17.35 -10.64
CA GLU A 132 -6.14 18.81 -10.62
C GLU A 132 -6.04 19.35 -9.19
N VAL A 133 -6.58 18.62 -8.20
CA VAL A 133 -6.61 19.01 -6.79
C VAL A 133 -5.70 18.15 -5.92
N HIS A 134 -5.68 16.84 -6.18
CA HIS A 134 -5.05 15.85 -5.32
C HIS A 134 -3.80 15.25 -5.94
N LYS A 135 -2.81 15.01 -5.09
CA LYS A 135 -1.58 14.33 -5.44
C LYS A 135 -1.37 13.12 -4.52
N ILE A 136 -1.30 11.93 -5.10
CA ILE A 136 -1.01 10.69 -4.38
C ILE A 136 0.41 10.26 -4.72
N ASN A 137 1.27 10.23 -3.71
CA ASN A 137 2.64 9.76 -3.79
C ASN A 137 2.73 8.37 -3.16
N ILE A 138 2.94 7.33 -3.94
CA ILE A 138 3.23 5.98 -3.43
C ILE A 138 4.75 5.85 -3.31
N LEU A 139 5.24 5.68 -2.10
CA LEU A 139 6.64 5.87 -1.74
C LEU A 139 7.20 4.60 -1.12
N HIS A 140 8.28 4.07 -1.71
CA HIS A 140 9.02 2.97 -1.12
C HIS A 140 9.89 3.48 0.03
N CYS A 141 9.74 2.91 1.20
CA CYS A 141 10.65 3.10 2.34
C CYS A 141 11.42 1.81 2.63
N LYS A 142 12.55 1.89 3.33
CA LYS A 142 13.29 0.71 3.75
C LYS A 142 12.73 0.18 5.05
N GLY A 143 12.27 -1.07 5.06
CA GLY A 143 11.87 -1.78 6.27
C GLY A 143 13.06 -2.11 7.19
N HIS A 144 12.81 -2.24 8.49
CA HIS A 144 13.74 -2.71 9.50
C HIS A 144 15.13 -2.02 9.51
N VAL A 145 15.14 -0.68 9.43
CA VAL A 145 16.38 0.11 9.43
C VAL A 145 17.01 0.09 10.83
N ASN A 146 18.26 -0.36 10.93
CA ASN A 146 19.06 -0.19 12.13
C ASN A 146 19.70 1.21 12.13
N ILE A 147 19.14 2.10 12.94
CA ILE A 147 19.60 3.51 13.04
C ILE A 147 21.04 3.64 13.61
N ASN A 148 21.58 2.59 14.26
CA ASN A 148 22.94 2.57 14.75
C ASN A 148 23.95 2.01 13.73
N SER A 149 23.50 1.64 12.54
CA SER A 149 24.34 1.13 11.47
C SER A 149 24.40 2.10 10.31
N VAL A 150 25.59 2.65 10.02
CA VAL A 150 25.84 3.55 8.88
C VAL A 150 25.42 2.91 7.57
N PHE A 151 25.70 1.61 7.38
CA PHE A 151 25.29 0.88 6.19
C PHE A 151 23.76 0.81 6.04
N SER A 152 23.05 0.55 7.14
CA SER A 152 21.58 0.50 7.13
C SER A 152 20.97 1.88 6.87
N LEU A 153 21.53 2.94 7.44
CA LEU A 153 21.13 4.32 7.19
C LEU A 153 21.37 4.74 5.74
N ASN A 154 22.52 4.38 5.15
CA ASN A 154 22.79 4.67 3.76
C ASN A 154 21.79 3.98 2.82
N ASN A 155 21.46 2.72 3.07
CA ASN A 155 20.43 2.00 2.29
C ASN A 155 19.05 2.66 2.41
N ALA A 156 18.68 3.13 3.60
CA ALA A 156 17.43 3.86 3.80
C ALA A 156 17.44 5.20 3.07
N TYR A 157 18.55 5.92 3.14
CA TYR A 157 18.75 7.17 2.41
C TYR A 157 18.61 6.97 0.91
N GLU A 158 19.33 6.01 0.32
CA GLU A 158 19.24 5.71 -1.11
C GLU A 158 17.81 5.32 -1.54
N CYS A 159 17.10 4.58 -0.70
CA CYS A 159 15.70 4.23 -0.95
C CYS A 159 14.81 5.48 -1.02
N LEU A 160 14.96 6.40 -0.08
CA LEU A 160 14.18 7.65 -0.06
C LEU A 160 14.60 8.62 -1.17
N ALA A 161 15.89 8.73 -1.49
CA ALA A 161 16.39 9.61 -2.52
C ALA A 161 15.83 9.31 -3.92
N ARG A 162 15.45 8.04 -4.17
CA ARG A 162 14.75 7.65 -5.41
C ARG A 162 13.30 8.17 -5.48
N ASN A 163 12.69 8.44 -4.35
CA ASN A 163 11.30 8.88 -4.25
C ASN A 163 11.17 10.40 -4.16
N PHE A 164 12.10 11.04 -3.48
CA PHE A 164 12.04 12.46 -3.18
C PHE A 164 13.13 13.25 -3.89
N ARG A 165 12.75 14.37 -4.52
CA ARG A 165 13.68 15.39 -5.00
C ARG A 165 13.99 16.42 -3.90
N LEU A 166 14.38 15.94 -2.73
CA LEU A 166 14.72 16.77 -1.59
C LEU A 166 16.25 16.90 -1.46
N ALA A 167 16.68 17.97 -0.77
CA ALA A 167 18.07 18.10 -0.38
C ALA A 167 18.49 16.94 0.55
N PRO A 168 19.72 16.44 0.48
CA PRO A 168 20.21 15.30 1.24
C PRO A 168 19.94 15.39 2.75
N ASP A 169 20.16 16.56 3.35
CA ASP A 169 19.98 16.77 4.79
C ASP A 169 18.55 16.54 5.23
N HIS A 170 17.56 16.99 4.46
CA HIS A 170 16.15 16.77 4.75
C HIS A 170 15.74 15.30 4.66
N LEU A 171 16.38 14.51 3.77
CA LEU A 171 16.11 13.08 3.67
C LEU A 171 16.63 12.32 4.88
N VAL A 172 17.77 12.70 5.41
CA VAL A 172 18.35 12.08 6.62
C VAL A 172 17.43 12.30 7.83
N ASP A 173 16.88 13.50 7.98
CA ASP A 173 15.96 13.82 9.07
C ASP A 173 14.62 13.05 8.98
N LEU A 174 14.19 12.67 7.78
CA LEU A 174 12.98 11.88 7.59
C LEU A 174 13.13 10.40 7.98
N ILE A 175 14.35 9.85 7.97
CA ILE A 175 14.56 8.41 8.21
C ILE A 175 14.01 7.97 9.57
N PRO A 176 14.32 8.62 10.71
CA PRO A 176 13.81 8.21 12.01
C PRO A 176 12.26 8.28 12.09
N TYR A 177 11.67 9.29 11.48
CA TYR A 177 10.22 9.46 11.43
C TYR A 177 9.56 8.32 10.63
N ILE A 178 10.04 8.08 9.40
CA ILE A 178 9.49 7.02 8.54
C ILE A 178 9.68 5.66 9.22
N GLN A 179 10.85 5.41 9.80
CA GLN A 179 11.14 4.15 10.50
C GLN A 179 10.22 3.92 11.69
N LYS A 180 9.95 4.95 12.50
CA LYS A 180 9.03 4.88 13.63
C LYS A 180 7.66 4.36 13.20
N TRP A 181 7.10 4.94 12.15
CA TRP A 181 5.75 4.63 11.72
C TRP A 181 5.65 3.36 10.88
N ASN A 182 6.70 3.04 10.11
CA ASN A 182 6.78 1.75 9.40
C ASN A 182 6.88 0.59 10.41
N ASN A 183 7.71 0.70 11.44
CA ASN A 183 7.77 -0.31 12.50
C ASN A 183 6.45 -0.43 13.27
N TYR A 184 5.79 0.70 13.53
CA TYR A 184 4.50 0.69 14.20
C TYR A 184 3.47 -0.15 13.44
N ILE A 185 3.33 0.07 12.12
CA ILE A 185 2.32 -0.66 11.32
C ILE A 185 2.69 -2.15 11.16
N ASP A 186 3.97 -2.50 11.02
CA ASP A 186 4.44 -3.89 11.01
C ASP A 186 4.06 -4.61 12.34
N GLU A 187 4.38 -4.03 13.47
CA GLU A 187 4.03 -4.59 14.79
C GLU A 187 2.51 -4.70 14.97
N SER A 188 1.75 -3.70 14.52
CA SER A 188 0.30 -3.67 14.64
C SER A 188 -0.40 -4.72 13.77
N THR A 189 0.03 -4.90 12.51
CA THR A 189 -0.48 -5.95 11.62
C THR A 189 -0.15 -7.33 12.16
N ARG A 190 1.07 -7.53 12.65
CA ARG A 190 1.50 -8.78 13.29
C ARG A 190 0.69 -9.10 14.54
N ALA A 191 0.47 -8.11 15.42
CA ALA A 191 -0.33 -8.28 16.62
C ALA A 191 -1.78 -8.63 16.31
N SER A 192 -2.37 -8.01 15.29
CA SER A 192 -3.72 -8.31 14.83
C SER A 192 -3.83 -9.74 14.30
N LEU A 193 -2.85 -10.21 13.55
CA LEU A 193 -2.79 -11.56 13.02
C LEU A 193 -2.68 -12.62 14.12
N ILE A 194 -1.87 -12.37 15.16
CA ILE A 194 -1.72 -13.26 16.33
C ILE A 194 -3.03 -13.34 17.12
N ARG A 195 -3.68 -12.23 17.38
CA ARG A 195 -4.97 -12.18 18.10
C ARG A 195 -6.02 -13.04 17.40
N MET A 196 -6.09 -13.01 16.09
CA MET A 196 -7.04 -13.80 15.32
C MET A 196 -6.74 -15.31 15.33
N GLN A 197 -5.47 -15.71 15.45
CA GLN A 197 -5.11 -17.13 15.60
C GLN A 197 -5.62 -17.74 16.92
N HIS A 198 -5.72 -16.95 17.96
CA HIS A 198 -6.17 -17.40 19.28
C HIS A 198 -7.71 -17.31 19.47
N GLY A 199 -8.46 -17.21 18.40
CA GLY A 199 -9.94 -17.17 18.46
C GLY A 199 -10.51 -15.87 19.04
N VAL A 200 -9.68 -14.87 19.23
CA VAL A 200 -10.15 -13.53 19.59
C VAL A 200 -10.74 -12.92 18.32
N ILE A 201 -12.10 -12.93 18.24
CA ILE A 201 -12.79 -12.18 17.21
C ILE A 201 -12.42 -10.72 17.42
N TYR A 202 -11.57 -10.22 16.57
CA TYR A 202 -11.24 -8.82 16.52
C TYR A 202 -12.52 -8.06 16.09
N LYS A 203 -13.19 -7.42 17.05
CA LYS A 203 -14.19 -6.42 16.72
C LYS A 203 -13.44 -5.16 16.35
N PRO A 204 -13.52 -4.70 15.10
CA PRO A 204 -12.93 -3.44 14.74
C PRO A 204 -13.57 -2.34 15.61
N ASP A 205 -12.75 -1.52 16.25
CA ASP A 205 -13.22 -0.22 16.74
C ASP A 205 -13.69 0.60 15.54
N GLU A 206 -14.55 1.57 15.75
CA GLU A 206 -14.98 2.47 14.69
C GLU A 206 -13.79 2.93 13.87
N GLY A 207 -13.79 2.62 12.57
CA GLY A 207 -12.69 2.94 11.65
C GLY A 207 -11.80 1.78 11.22
N LYS A 208 -12.06 0.54 11.60
CA LYS A 208 -11.28 -0.63 11.15
C LYS A 208 -11.96 -1.35 10.00
N CYS A 209 -11.14 -1.85 9.08
CA CYS A 209 -11.60 -2.53 7.88
C CYS A 209 -12.28 -3.85 8.21
N THR A 210 -13.42 -4.13 7.57
CA THR A 210 -14.06 -5.43 7.59
C THR A 210 -13.74 -6.19 6.30
N PRO A 211 -13.72 -7.54 6.30
CA PRO A 211 -13.51 -8.34 5.09
C PRO A 211 -14.48 -8.02 3.94
N ALA A 212 -15.67 -7.47 4.25
CA ALA A 212 -16.66 -7.05 3.27
C ALA A 212 -16.17 -5.92 2.32
N LEU A 213 -15.07 -5.23 2.65
CA LEU A 213 -14.45 -4.23 1.76
C LEU A 213 -13.70 -4.86 0.57
N PHE A 214 -13.49 -6.17 0.57
CA PHE A 214 -12.77 -6.91 -0.45
C PHE A 214 -13.68 -7.86 -1.24
N ASP A 215 -14.89 -7.45 -1.53
CA ASP A 215 -15.73 -8.20 -2.47
C ASP A 215 -15.12 -8.08 -3.87
N GLU A 216 -14.43 -9.14 -4.31
CA GLU A 216 -13.80 -9.23 -5.63
C GLU A 216 -14.82 -9.03 -6.78
N ARG A 217 -16.12 -9.12 -6.51
CA ARG A 217 -17.21 -8.91 -7.47
C ARG A 217 -17.43 -7.44 -7.82
N LEU A 218 -16.85 -6.50 -7.07
CA LEU A 218 -16.94 -5.05 -7.34
C LEU A 218 -15.91 -4.53 -8.35
N ILE A 219 -15.18 -5.42 -9.01
CA ILE A 219 -14.13 -5.05 -9.94
C ILE A 219 -14.70 -4.93 -11.34
N TYR A 220 -14.70 -3.73 -11.88
CA TYR A 220 -15.39 -3.41 -13.11
C TYR A 220 -14.52 -3.05 -14.31
N PRO A 221 -14.99 -3.43 -15.53
CA PRO A 221 -14.34 -3.11 -16.82
C PRO A 221 -14.35 -1.63 -17.23
N ILE A 222 -15.01 -0.76 -16.47
CA ILE A 222 -15.15 0.68 -16.76
C ILE A 222 -13.81 1.42 -16.81
N TYR A 223 -12.85 0.95 -16.04
CA TYR A 223 -11.51 1.49 -15.93
C TYR A 223 -10.79 1.66 -17.29
N PHE A 224 -10.93 0.69 -18.17
CA PHE A 224 -10.20 0.64 -19.44
C PHE A 224 -10.67 1.63 -20.49
N LYS A 225 -11.93 2.07 -20.44
CA LYS A 225 -12.40 3.13 -21.32
C LYS A 225 -11.77 4.48 -21.01
N ILE A 226 -11.51 4.77 -19.73
CA ILE A 226 -10.97 6.06 -19.29
C ILE A 226 -9.47 6.15 -19.57
N VAL A 227 -8.70 5.08 -19.34
CA VAL A 227 -7.25 5.05 -19.60
C VAL A 227 -6.95 5.09 -21.10
N ARG A 228 -7.67 4.34 -21.94
CA ARG A 228 -7.52 4.42 -23.40
C ARG A 228 -7.84 5.80 -24.00
N ASN A 229 -8.68 6.57 -23.35
CA ASN A 229 -9.05 7.92 -23.82
C ASN A 229 -8.13 9.03 -23.27
N LYS A 230 -7.21 8.70 -22.33
CA LYS A 230 -6.23 9.64 -21.75
C LYS A 230 -4.78 9.37 -22.16
N LEU A 231 -4.51 8.25 -22.86
CA LEU A 231 -3.27 7.93 -23.55
C LEU A 231 -3.44 8.17 -25.06
#